data_0c1179cc811ccefd9669260b40322469
#
_entry.id   0c1179cc811ccefd9669260b40322469
#
_cell.length_a   1.000
_cell.length_b   1.000
_cell.length_c   1.000
_cell.angle_alpha   90.00
_cell.angle_beta   90.00
_cell.angle_gamma   90.00
#
_symmetry.space_group_name_H-M   'P 1'
#
loop_
_entity.id
_entity.type
_entity.pdbx_description
1 polymer ?
#
loop_
_entity_poly.entity_id
_entity_poly.type
_entity_poly.pdbx_seq_one_letter_code
_entity_poly.pdbx_strand_id
1 'polypeptide(L)'
;MARREFPGRSAPPSDPDWLTLGQAARYLGVAQSTIRKWSDQGRVPAFYTPGGHRRYRRLDLDNFLNRSGPGGAAKQGPIVLIVDDDERVREYVRVNLEMEGYSVREASSAEQGLAVLEEVSPDLVLLDVMMPEVDGWEMLRRVQERHGVGAIPVVMFSGKVDEESADDAAVRGAQGFLGKPFDPQQLIEHAKQLLPA
;
A
#
# COMPACT_ATOMS: atom_id res chain seq x y z
N MET A 1 5.48 -6.59 -48.61
CA MET A 1 4.89 -6.07 -47.37
C MET A 1 4.19 -7.23 -46.69
N ALA A 2 4.83 -7.82 -45.68
CA ALA A 2 4.30 -8.97 -44.96
C ALA A 2 3.46 -8.48 -43.79
N ARG A 3 2.20 -8.84 -43.75
CA ARG A 3 1.31 -8.66 -42.60
C ARG A 3 1.78 -9.60 -41.49
N ARG A 4 2.18 -9.03 -40.34
CA ARG A 4 2.41 -9.81 -39.13
C ARG A 4 1.05 -10.26 -38.58
N GLU A 5 0.80 -11.56 -38.70
CA GLU A 5 -0.31 -12.23 -38.00
C GLU A 5 0.00 -12.28 -36.52
N PHE A 6 -0.87 -11.65 -35.71
CA PHE A 6 -0.91 -11.87 -34.29
C PHE A 6 -1.67 -13.17 -34.02
N PRO A 7 -1.16 -14.09 -33.18
CA PRO A 7 -1.87 -15.32 -32.84
C PRO A 7 -3.19 -14.98 -32.15
N GLY A 8 -4.27 -15.54 -32.73
CA GLY A 8 -5.64 -15.31 -32.31
C GLY A 8 -5.87 -15.59 -30.85
N ARG A 9 -6.22 -14.56 -30.10
CA ARG A 9 -6.93 -14.75 -28.83
C ARG A 9 -8.40 -14.94 -29.17
N SER A 10 -8.87 -16.18 -29.03
CA SER A 10 -10.26 -16.55 -29.13
C SER A 10 -11.12 -15.62 -28.29
N ALA A 11 -12.25 -15.17 -28.86
CA ALA A 11 -13.26 -14.44 -28.10
C ALA A 11 -13.61 -15.27 -26.84
N PRO A 12 -13.71 -14.63 -25.66
CA PRO A 12 -14.12 -15.37 -24.48
C PRO A 12 -15.52 -15.92 -24.75
N PRO A 13 -15.77 -17.19 -24.42
CA PRO A 13 -17.10 -17.77 -24.46
C PRO A 13 -18.06 -16.92 -23.61
N SER A 14 -19.36 -17.11 -23.78
CA SER A 14 -20.41 -16.59 -22.90
C SER A 14 -20.32 -17.27 -21.53
N ASP A 15 -19.19 -17.08 -20.89
CA ASP A 15 -18.83 -17.62 -19.59
C ASP A 15 -19.45 -16.71 -18.53
N PRO A 16 -20.19 -17.26 -17.54
CA PRO A 16 -20.81 -16.52 -16.46
C PRO A 16 -19.81 -15.70 -15.62
N ASP A 17 -18.49 -15.98 -15.79
CA ASP A 17 -17.42 -15.26 -15.08
C ASP A 17 -17.00 -13.93 -15.72
N TRP A 18 -17.47 -13.62 -16.93
CA TRP A 18 -17.14 -12.38 -17.62
C TRP A 18 -18.31 -11.39 -17.62
N LEU A 19 -18.09 -10.24 -17.04
CA LEU A 19 -19.06 -9.16 -16.89
C LEU A 19 -18.81 -8.02 -17.88
N THR A 20 -19.87 -7.46 -18.44
CA THR A 20 -19.82 -6.19 -19.18
C THR A 20 -19.58 -5.03 -18.21
N LEU A 21 -19.24 -3.85 -18.73
CA LEU A 21 -19.09 -2.63 -17.92
C LEU A 21 -20.32 -2.37 -17.04
N GLY A 22 -21.53 -2.49 -17.59
CA GLY A 22 -22.77 -2.27 -16.84
C GLY A 22 -23.06 -3.34 -15.79
N GLN A 23 -22.70 -4.60 -16.05
CA GLN A 23 -22.84 -5.69 -15.08
C GLN A 23 -21.83 -5.54 -13.96
N ALA A 24 -20.58 -5.22 -14.29
CA ALA A 24 -19.52 -4.99 -13.32
C ALA A 24 -19.82 -3.79 -12.41
N ALA A 25 -20.36 -2.70 -12.96
CA ALA A 25 -20.80 -1.53 -12.19
C ALA A 25 -21.89 -1.89 -11.19
N ARG A 26 -22.90 -2.65 -11.61
CA ARG A 26 -23.95 -3.17 -10.73
C ARG A 26 -23.40 -4.13 -9.67
N TYR A 27 -22.47 -4.99 -10.05
CA TYR A 27 -21.84 -5.95 -9.17
C TYR A 27 -21.10 -5.28 -8.03
N LEU A 28 -20.38 -4.18 -8.33
CA LEU A 28 -19.64 -3.38 -7.35
C LEU A 28 -20.51 -2.31 -6.63
N GLY A 29 -21.76 -2.12 -7.05
CA GLY A 29 -22.63 -1.07 -6.47
C GLY A 29 -22.20 0.35 -6.82
N VAL A 30 -21.54 0.57 -7.96
CA VAL A 30 -20.99 1.88 -8.37
C VAL A 30 -21.49 2.32 -9.75
N ALA A 31 -21.28 3.60 -10.10
CA ALA A 31 -21.56 4.10 -11.44
C ALA A 31 -20.59 3.51 -12.48
N GLN A 32 -21.04 3.38 -13.73
CA GLN A 32 -20.19 2.90 -14.84
C GLN A 32 -18.98 3.81 -15.09
N SER A 33 -19.10 5.10 -14.86
CA SER A 33 -18.01 6.08 -14.93
C SER A 33 -16.91 5.78 -13.89
N THR A 34 -17.32 5.35 -12.71
CA THR A 34 -16.40 5.01 -11.61
C THR A 34 -15.54 3.79 -11.95
N ILE A 35 -16.18 2.69 -12.38
CA ILE A 35 -15.41 1.49 -12.74
C ILE A 35 -14.55 1.71 -14.00
N ARG A 36 -15.01 2.55 -14.93
CA ARG A 36 -14.20 2.95 -16.09
C ARG A 36 -12.93 3.69 -15.62
N LYS A 37 -13.08 4.67 -14.73
CA LYS A 37 -11.95 5.41 -14.14
C LYS A 37 -10.98 4.47 -13.43
N TRP A 38 -11.49 3.52 -12.64
CA TRP A 38 -10.65 2.54 -11.93
C TRP A 38 -9.88 1.61 -12.90
N SER A 39 -10.52 1.22 -14.01
CA SER A 39 -9.85 0.42 -15.06
C SER A 39 -8.79 1.23 -15.80
N ASP A 40 -9.05 2.52 -16.07
CA ASP A 40 -8.09 3.41 -16.73
C ASP A 40 -6.87 3.69 -15.83
N GLN A 41 -7.06 3.63 -14.52
CA GLN A 41 -6.01 3.73 -13.51
C GLN A 41 -5.32 2.38 -13.18
N GLY A 42 -5.71 1.28 -13.86
CA GLY A 42 -5.16 -0.05 -13.60
C GLY A 42 -5.61 -0.71 -12.27
N ARG A 43 -6.49 -0.06 -11.49
CA ARG A 43 -6.99 -0.57 -10.20
C ARG A 43 -7.90 -1.78 -10.34
N VAL A 44 -8.65 -1.86 -11.44
CA VAL A 44 -9.50 -2.98 -11.82
C VAL A 44 -9.08 -3.46 -13.19
N PRO A 45 -8.57 -4.70 -13.34
CA PRO A 45 -8.21 -5.25 -14.63
C PRO A 45 -9.40 -5.25 -15.60
N ALA A 46 -9.20 -4.76 -16.81
CA ALA A 46 -10.19 -4.77 -17.87
C ALA A 46 -9.62 -5.41 -19.12
N PHE A 47 -10.39 -6.31 -19.73
CA PHE A 47 -10.09 -6.94 -21.00
C PHE A 47 -10.95 -6.30 -22.09
N TYR A 48 -10.43 -6.26 -23.31
CA TYR A 48 -11.13 -5.66 -24.42
C TYR A 48 -11.50 -6.74 -25.46
N THR A 49 -12.76 -6.74 -25.87
CA THR A 49 -13.18 -7.56 -27.01
C THR A 49 -12.63 -6.96 -28.31
N PRO A 50 -12.60 -7.73 -29.44
CA PRO A 50 -12.20 -7.18 -30.74
C PRO A 50 -13.00 -5.95 -31.17
N GLY A 51 -14.24 -5.78 -30.68
CA GLY A 51 -15.09 -4.59 -30.89
C GLY A 51 -14.81 -3.46 -29.89
N GLY A 52 -13.76 -3.49 -29.09
CA GLY A 52 -13.37 -2.44 -28.15
C GLY A 52 -14.21 -2.37 -26.87
N HIS A 53 -15.08 -3.33 -26.60
CA HIS A 53 -15.90 -3.36 -25.40
C HIS A 53 -15.14 -3.95 -24.21
N ARG A 54 -15.18 -3.28 -23.05
CA ARG A 54 -14.57 -3.76 -21.81
C ARG A 54 -15.30 -4.97 -21.24
N ARG A 55 -14.51 -5.92 -20.76
CA ARG A 55 -14.95 -7.10 -20.01
C ARG A 55 -14.16 -7.18 -18.71
N TYR A 56 -14.83 -7.63 -17.66
CA TYR A 56 -14.27 -7.76 -16.32
C TYR A 56 -14.48 -9.18 -15.84
N ARG A 57 -13.45 -9.81 -15.34
CA ARG A 57 -13.60 -11.10 -14.65
C ARG A 57 -14.25 -10.90 -13.29
N ARG A 58 -15.20 -11.76 -12.95
CA ARG A 58 -15.81 -11.76 -11.62
C ARG A 58 -14.77 -11.87 -10.52
N LEU A 59 -13.82 -12.80 -10.66
CA LEU A 59 -12.71 -12.99 -9.72
C LEU A 59 -11.89 -11.71 -9.49
N ASP A 60 -11.64 -10.92 -10.53
CA ASP A 60 -10.90 -9.66 -10.39
C ASP A 60 -11.73 -8.60 -9.66
N LEU A 61 -13.05 -8.62 -9.84
CA LEU A 61 -13.98 -7.75 -9.10
C LEU A 61 -14.11 -8.19 -7.64
N ASP A 62 -14.15 -9.48 -7.36
CA ASP A 62 -14.14 -10.03 -6.00
C ASP A 62 -12.84 -9.66 -5.28
N ASN A 63 -11.71 -9.82 -5.94
CA ASN A 63 -10.41 -9.40 -5.42
C ASN A 63 -10.34 -7.88 -5.19
N PHE A 64 -10.99 -7.09 -6.02
CA PHE A 64 -11.09 -5.64 -5.84
C PHE A 64 -12.01 -5.29 -4.65
N LEU A 65 -13.19 -5.93 -4.52
CA LEU A 65 -14.09 -5.75 -3.38
C LEU A 65 -13.42 -6.18 -2.07
N ASN A 66 -12.69 -7.30 -2.10
CA ASN A 66 -11.94 -7.78 -0.96
C ASN A 66 -10.82 -6.82 -0.54
N ARG A 67 -10.27 -6.05 -1.48
CA ARG A 67 -9.25 -5.03 -1.24
C ARG A 67 -9.79 -3.62 -0.95
N SER A 68 -11.02 -3.30 -1.35
CA SER A 68 -11.52 -1.92 -1.38
C SER A 68 -12.93 -1.73 -0.82
N GLY A 69 -13.60 -2.78 -0.32
CA GLY A 69 -15.01 -2.73 0.10
C GLY A 69 -15.21 -2.38 1.58
N PRO A 70 -16.26 -1.61 1.93
CA PRO A 70 -16.67 -1.41 3.31
C PRO A 70 -17.31 -2.72 3.84
N GLY A 71 -16.56 -3.55 4.48
CA GLY A 71 -17.01 -4.84 5.06
C GLY A 71 -16.32 -6.08 4.51
N GLY A 72 -15.38 -5.92 3.58
CA GLY A 72 -14.48 -7.00 3.23
C GLY A 72 -13.59 -7.30 4.43
N ALA A 73 -13.89 -8.39 5.13
CA ALA A 73 -12.86 -9.10 5.88
C ALA A 73 -11.90 -9.71 4.84
N ALA A 74 -11.22 -8.85 4.07
CA ALA A 74 -10.02 -9.24 3.36
C ALA A 74 -9.09 -9.83 4.43
N LYS A 75 -8.36 -10.86 4.09
CA LYS A 75 -7.05 -11.04 4.71
C LYS A 75 -6.40 -9.66 4.60
N GLN A 76 -6.50 -8.90 5.70
CA GLN A 76 -5.82 -7.61 5.78
C GLN A 76 -4.37 -7.97 5.58
N GLY A 77 -3.78 -7.49 4.49
CA GLY A 77 -2.34 -7.60 4.30
C GLY A 77 -1.67 -7.03 5.55
N PRO A 78 -0.38 -7.29 5.74
CA PRO A 78 0.34 -6.77 6.88
C PRO A 78 0.02 -5.30 7.12
N ILE A 79 -0.16 -4.93 8.37
CA ILE A 79 -0.54 -3.56 8.76
C ILE A 79 0.74 -2.73 8.86
N VAL A 80 0.79 -1.64 8.13
CA VAL A 80 1.88 -0.67 8.18
C VAL A 80 1.37 0.62 8.81
N LEU A 81 2.01 1.06 9.89
CA LEU A 81 1.78 2.38 10.49
C LEU A 81 2.77 3.38 9.91
N ILE A 82 2.28 4.47 9.34
CA ILE A 82 3.09 5.61 8.88
C ILE A 82 2.95 6.75 9.87
N VAL A 83 4.08 7.28 10.34
CA VAL A 83 4.13 8.43 11.23
C VAL A 83 5.01 9.51 10.61
N ASP A 84 4.43 10.60 10.16
CA ASP A 84 5.09 11.70 9.46
C ASP A 84 4.21 12.95 9.56
N ASP A 85 4.72 14.12 9.80
CA ASP A 85 3.94 15.35 9.89
C ASP A 85 3.52 15.89 8.52
N ASP A 86 4.25 15.56 7.44
CA ASP A 86 3.88 15.95 6.07
C ASP A 86 2.80 15.01 5.48
N GLU A 87 1.60 15.54 5.29
CA GLU A 87 0.47 14.83 4.68
C GLU A 87 0.79 14.27 3.29
N ARG A 88 1.62 14.95 2.51
CA ARG A 88 2.00 14.53 1.15
C ARG A 88 2.87 13.28 1.20
N VAL A 89 3.76 13.20 2.19
CA VAL A 89 4.59 12.01 2.40
C VAL A 89 3.71 10.85 2.83
N ARG A 90 2.80 11.06 3.78
CA ARG A 90 1.87 10.00 4.22
C ARG A 90 1.01 9.49 3.06
N GLU A 91 0.41 10.41 2.27
CA GLU A 91 -0.41 10.02 1.11
C GLU A 91 0.42 9.25 0.08
N TYR A 92 1.64 9.71 -0.22
CA TYR A 92 2.53 9.05 -1.17
C TYR A 92 2.88 7.63 -0.71
N VAL A 93 3.29 7.46 0.53
CA VAL A 93 3.63 6.15 1.12
C VAL A 93 2.40 5.25 1.16
N ARG A 94 1.26 5.75 1.64
CA ARG A 94 0.00 5.00 1.72
C ARG A 94 -0.42 4.45 0.36
N VAL A 95 -0.47 5.30 -0.67
CA VAL A 95 -0.90 4.87 -2.01
C VAL A 95 -0.02 3.75 -2.55
N ASN A 96 1.30 3.86 -2.40
CA ASN A 96 2.23 2.84 -2.90
C ASN A 96 2.12 1.52 -2.13
N LEU A 97 2.00 1.56 -0.81
CA LEU A 97 1.85 0.35 0.01
C LEU A 97 0.49 -0.34 -0.20
N GLU A 98 -0.60 0.43 -0.29
CA GLU A 98 -1.94 -0.13 -0.58
C GLU A 98 -2.00 -0.80 -1.96
N MET A 99 -1.25 -0.29 -2.95
CA MET A 99 -1.12 -0.94 -4.27
C MET A 99 -0.45 -2.31 -4.19
N GLU A 100 0.44 -2.51 -3.23
CA GLU A 100 1.12 -3.79 -2.97
C GLU A 100 0.31 -4.71 -2.04
N GLY A 101 -0.86 -4.26 -1.56
CA GLY A 101 -1.78 -5.06 -0.76
C GLY A 101 -1.60 -4.92 0.75
N TYR A 102 -0.80 -3.99 1.22
CA TYR A 102 -0.67 -3.67 2.64
C TYR A 102 -1.86 -2.87 3.15
N SER A 103 -2.18 -3.03 4.42
CA SER A 103 -3.15 -2.18 5.13
C SER A 103 -2.41 -1.05 5.83
N VAL A 104 -2.79 0.20 5.54
CA VAL A 104 -2.05 1.36 6.07
C VAL A 104 -2.85 2.06 7.18
N ARG A 105 -2.16 2.45 8.23
CA ARG A 105 -2.61 3.39 9.26
C ARG A 105 -1.70 4.61 9.22
N GLU A 106 -2.27 5.79 9.44
CA GLU A 106 -1.55 7.05 9.37
C GLU A 106 -1.61 7.78 10.71
N ALA A 107 -0.52 8.43 11.04
CA ALA A 107 -0.42 9.34 12.17
C ALA A 107 0.40 10.57 11.75
N SER A 108 -0.03 11.76 12.16
CA SER A 108 0.62 13.04 11.85
C SER A 108 1.55 13.54 12.95
N SER A 109 1.67 12.79 14.03
CA SER A 109 2.60 13.08 15.14
C SER A 109 2.98 11.79 15.87
N ALA A 110 4.04 11.87 16.67
CA ALA A 110 4.47 10.78 17.53
C ALA A 110 3.40 10.36 18.55
N GLU A 111 2.68 11.32 19.14
CA GLU A 111 1.60 11.05 20.09
C GLU A 111 0.46 10.28 19.41
N GLN A 112 0.05 10.72 18.23
CA GLN A 112 -0.97 10.03 17.47
C GLN A 112 -0.52 8.63 17.05
N GLY A 113 0.75 8.48 16.63
CA GLY A 113 1.34 7.18 16.33
C GLY A 113 1.33 6.24 17.53
N LEU A 114 1.71 6.72 18.71
CA LEU A 114 1.65 5.94 19.94
C LEU A 114 0.21 5.55 20.31
N ALA A 115 -0.77 6.45 20.11
CA ALA A 115 -2.18 6.14 20.34
C ALA A 115 -2.68 5.04 19.38
N VAL A 116 -2.29 5.08 18.11
CA VAL A 116 -2.62 4.00 17.15
C VAL A 116 -2.04 2.66 17.58
N LEU A 117 -0.82 2.64 18.15
CA LEU A 117 -0.20 1.41 18.67
C LEU A 117 -0.94 0.80 19.88
N GLU A 118 -1.78 1.58 20.56
CA GLU A 118 -2.66 1.06 21.64
C GLU A 118 -3.87 0.31 21.07
N GLU A 119 -4.33 0.69 19.89
CA GLU A 119 -5.52 0.14 19.25
C GLU A 119 -5.19 -1.00 18.27
N VAL A 120 -4.02 -0.93 17.64
CA VAL A 120 -3.61 -1.83 16.55
C VAL A 120 -2.17 -2.26 16.77
N SER A 121 -1.87 -3.53 16.49
CA SER A 121 -0.50 -4.03 16.44
C SER A 121 -0.04 -4.05 14.97
N PRO A 122 0.70 -3.04 14.49
CA PRO A 122 1.21 -3.03 13.12
C PRO A 122 2.36 -4.03 12.98
N ASP A 123 2.50 -4.56 11.78
CA ASP A 123 3.60 -5.46 11.41
C ASP A 123 4.87 -4.67 11.04
N LEU A 124 4.73 -3.38 10.74
CA LEU A 124 5.82 -2.45 10.41
C LEU A 124 5.43 -1.02 10.79
N VAL A 125 6.38 -0.26 11.32
CA VAL A 125 6.26 1.19 11.52
C VAL A 125 7.24 1.91 10.59
N LEU A 126 6.73 2.86 9.84
CA LEU A 126 7.48 3.82 9.03
C LEU A 126 7.44 5.16 9.76
N LEU A 127 8.59 5.65 10.21
CA LEU A 127 8.66 6.73 11.19
C LEU A 127 9.58 7.85 10.70
N ASP A 128 9.03 9.06 10.57
CA ASP A 128 9.85 10.24 10.32
C ASP A 128 10.71 10.59 11.54
N VAL A 129 11.97 10.93 11.29
CA VAL A 129 12.89 11.41 12.31
C VAL A 129 12.53 12.84 12.76
N MET A 130 12.18 13.69 11.77
CA MET A 130 12.06 15.13 11.97
C MET A 130 10.59 15.54 12.11
N MET A 131 10.02 15.35 13.27
CA MET A 131 8.66 15.79 13.59
C MET A 131 8.68 16.87 14.68
N PRO A 132 7.69 17.78 14.71
CA PRO A 132 7.50 18.74 15.78
C PRO A 132 7.21 18.06 17.13
N GLU A 133 7.55 18.73 18.23
CA GLU A 133 7.28 18.37 19.62
C GLU A 133 8.02 17.12 20.09
N VAL A 134 7.66 15.95 19.56
CA VAL A 134 8.32 14.67 19.85
C VAL A 134 8.92 14.14 18.55
N ASP A 135 10.24 14.05 18.52
CA ASP A 135 10.95 13.53 17.35
C ASP A 135 10.81 12.01 17.20
N GLY A 136 11.17 11.49 16.00
CA GLY A 136 11.06 10.07 15.72
C GLY A 136 11.95 9.19 16.58
N TRP A 137 13.09 9.69 17.06
CA TRP A 137 13.98 8.92 17.92
C TRP A 137 13.36 8.67 19.30
N GLU A 138 12.72 9.69 19.85
CA GLU A 138 12.00 9.57 21.12
C GLU A 138 10.79 8.64 20.97
N MET A 139 10.07 8.71 19.84
CA MET A 139 9.00 7.76 19.57
C MET A 139 9.52 6.32 19.45
N LEU A 140 10.62 6.08 18.71
CA LEU A 140 11.26 4.77 18.60
C LEU A 140 11.61 4.20 19.99
N ARG A 141 12.21 5.02 20.85
CA ARG A 141 12.54 4.64 22.24
C ARG A 141 11.29 4.19 23.00
N ARG A 142 10.19 4.96 22.93
CA ARG A 142 8.93 4.64 23.62
C ARG A 142 8.28 3.35 23.09
N VAL A 143 8.34 3.13 21.77
CA VAL A 143 7.87 1.88 21.14
C VAL A 143 8.65 0.69 21.69
N GLN A 144 9.97 0.79 21.76
CA GLN A 144 10.84 -0.28 22.25
C GLN A 144 10.66 -0.54 23.77
N GLU A 145 10.48 0.49 24.56
CA GLU A 145 10.20 0.35 26.00
C GLU A 145 8.88 -0.37 26.27
N ARG A 146 7.88 -0.14 25.42
CA ARG A 146 6.54 -0.69 25.60
C ARG A 146 6.38 -2.10 25.02
N HIS A 147 6.95 -2.35 23.87
CA HIS A 147 6.76 -3.60 23.12
C HIS A 147 7.99 -4.50 23.12
N GLY A 148 9.16 -4.00 23.49
CA GLY A 148 10.44 -4.67 23.38
C GLY A 148 11.21 -4.27 22.11
N VAL A 149 12.53 -4.32 22.21
CA VAL A 149 13.42 -4.00 21.07
C VAL A 149 13.19 -5.01 19.95
N GLY A 150 12.88 -4.53 18.74
CA GLY A 150 12.66 -5.38 17.56
C GLY A 150 11.34 -6.17 17.55
N ALA A 151 10.46 -6.00 18.55
CA ALA A 151 9.16 -6.66 18.57
C ALA A 151 8.25 -6.16 17.44
N ILE A 152 8.34 -4.89 17.09
CA ILE A 152 7.73 -4.27 15.92
C ILE A 152 8.87 -3.69 15.10
N PRO A 153 9.09 -4.13 13.84
CA PRO A 153 10.10 -3.54 12.97
C PRO A 153 9.79 -2.07 12.72
N VAL A 154 10.82 -1.22 12.81
CA VAL A 154 10.73 0.22 12.54
C VAL A 154 11.73 0.61 11.48
N VAL A 155 11.25 1.26 10.42
CA VAL A 155 12.07 1.92 9.40
C VAL A 155 11.98 3.42 9.61
N MET A 156 13.13 4.06 9.79
CA MET A 156 13.21 5.50 9.99
C MET A 156 13.25 6.22 8.64
N PHE A 157 12.62 7.39 8.54
CA PHE A 157 12.76 8.31 7.40
C PHE A 157 13.51 9.57 7.82
N SER A 158 14.30 10.15 6.94
CA SER A 158 14.91 11.46 7.20
C SER A 158 15.17 12.24 5.91
N GLY A 159 14.96 13.55 5.97
CA GLY A 159 15.39 14.48 4.93
C GLY A 159 16.90 14.76 4.97
N LYS A 160 17.59 14.40 6.04
CA LYS A 160 19.04 14.45 6.14
C LYS A 160 19.57 13.03 6.14
N VAL A 161 20.29 12.68 5.09
CA VAL A 161 20.97 11.39 4.94
C VAL A 161 22.45 11.66 5.02
N ASP A 162 23.07 11.28 6.12
CA ASP A 162 24.48 11.05 6.25
C ASP A 162 24.71 9.58 6.64
N GLU A 163 25.88 9.06 6.38
CA GLU A 163 26.21 7.66 6.70
C GLU A 163 26.06 7.40 8.21
N GLU A 164 26.28 8.41 9.06
CA GLU A 164 26.09 8.33 10.50
C GLU A 164 24.63 8.09 10.89
N SER A 165 23.64 8.63 10.14
CA SER A 165 22.22 8.48 10.44
C SER A 165 21.71 7.05 10.30
N ALA A 166 22.19 6.30 9.31
CA ALA A 166 21.81 4.90 9.11
C ALA A 166 22.43 3.98 10.18
N ASP A 167 23.71 4.22 10.53
CA ASP A 167 24.41 3.48 11.59
C ASP A 167 23.77 3.79 12.96
N ASP A 168 23.47 5.04 13.24
CA ASP A 168 22.75 5.47 14.45
C ASP A 168 21.38 4.81 14.55
N ALA A 169 20.63 4.69 13.44
CA ALA A 169 19.35 4.02 13.42
C ALA A 169 19.46 2.55 13.82
N ALA A 170 20.43 1.83 13.27
CA ALA A 170 20.70 0.44 13.60
C ALA A 170 21.12 0.27 15.07
N VAL A 171 22.01 1.13 15.57
CA VAL A 171 22.46 1.13 16.98
C VAL A 171 21.29 1.39 17.94
N ARG A 172 20.35 2.24 17.56
CA ARG A 172 19.12 2.54 18.31
C ARG A 172 18.03 1.49 18.13
N GLY A 173 18.28 0.43 17.32
CA GLY A 173 17.40 -0.70 17.14
C GLY A 173 16.30 -0.50 16.10
N ALA A 174 16.43 0.47 15.18
CA ALA A 174 15.65 0.50 13.96
C ALA A 174 16.13 -0.58 12.98
N GLN A 175 15.21 -1.14 12.19
CA GLN A 175 15.50 -2.20 11.23
C GLN A 175 15.79 -1.69 9.82
N GLY A 176 15.65 -0.39 9.59
CA GLY A 176 15.97 0.24 8.32
C GLY A 176 15.98 1.76 8.42
N PHE A 177 16.56 2.37 7.40
CA PHE A 177 16.62 3.82 7.24
C PHE A 177 16.43 4.20 5.78
N LEU A 178 15.58 5.19 5.49
CA LEU A 178 15.32 5.71 4.15
C LEU A 178 15.51 7.23 4.12
N GLY A 179 16.31 7.69 3.17
CA GLY A 179 16.49 9.13 2.95
C GLY A 179 15.37 9.73 2.10
N LYS A 180 14.77 10.83 2.54
CA LYS A 180 13.83 11.62 1.72
C LYS A 180 14.61 12.53 0.75
N PRO A 181 14.22 12.63 -0.54
CA PRO A 181 13.16 11.88 -1.21
C PRO A 181 13.57 10.44 -1.53
N PHE A 182 12.68 9.48 -1.31
CA PHE A 182 12.92 8.07 -1.60
C PHE A 182 12.07 7.60 -2.79
N ASP A 183 12.61 6.58 -3.49
CA ASP A 183 11.88 5.89 -4.56
C ASP A 183 10.83 4.95 -3.97
N PRO A 184 9.60 4.86 -4.55
CA PRO A 184 8.58 3.91 -4.12
C PRO A 184 9.11 2.46 -4.06
N GLN A 185 9.99 2.10 -4.99
CA GLN A 185 10.56 0.75 -5.02
C GLN A 185 11.42 0.45 -3.80
N GLN A 186 12.23 1.41 -3.36
CA GLN A 186 13.05 1.27 -2.14
C GLN A 186 12.16 1.07 -0.90
N LEU A 187 11.07 1.83 -0.79
CA LEU A 187 10.10 1.69 0.28
C LEU A 187 9.46 0.28 0.28
N ILE A 188 9.01 -0.17 -0.89
CA ILE A 188 8.36 -1.48 -1.06
C ILE A 188 9.35 -2.62 -0.78
N GLU A 189 10.60 -2.50 -1.21
CA GLU A 189 11.66 -3.48 -0.93
C GLU A 189 11.93 -3.61 0.56
N HIS A 190 12.05 -2.50 1.29
CA HIS A 190 12.20 -2.52 2.75
C HIS A 190 10.98 -3.17 3.43
N ALA A 191 9.77 -2.82 3.01
CA ALA A 191 8.56 -3.43 3.54
C ALA A 191 8.55 -4.96 3.28
N LYS A 192 8.89 -5.41 2.07
CA LYS A 192 8.94 -6.84 1.72
C LYS A 192 10.02 -7.63 2.45
N GLN A 193 11.13 -6.99 2.82
CA GLN A 193 12.20 -7.64 3.59
C GLN A 193 11.82 -7.86 5.06
N LEU A 194 11.03 -6.96 5.62
CA LEU A 194 10.68 -6.93 7.04
C LEU A 194 9.32 -7.59 7.32
N LEU A 195 8.44 -7.66 6.33
CA LEU A 195 7.10 -8.22 6.46
C LEU A 195 7.04 -9.66 5.93
N PRO A 196 6.29 -10.55 6.58
CA PRO A 196 6.08 -11.91 6.08
C PRO A 196 5.33 -11.88 4.74
N ALA A 197 5.71 -12.78 3.85
CA ALA A 197 5.06 -12.98 2.56
C ALA A 197 3.65 -13.58 2.71
#